data_0cc84491a0a5f5275d8b0ca66d93adc9
#
_entry.id   0cc84491a0a5f5275d8b0ca66d93adc9
#
_cell.length_a   1.000
_cell.length_b   1.000
_cell.length_c   1.000
_cell.angle_alpha   90.00
_cell.angle_beta   90.00
_cell.angle_gamma   90.00
#
_symmetry.space_group_name_H-M   'P 1'
#
loop_
_entity.id
_entity.type
_entity.pdbx_description
1 polymer ?
#
loop_
_entity_poly.entity_id
_entity_poly.type
_entity_poly.pdbx_seq_one_letter_code
_entity_poly.pdbx_strand_id
1 'polypeptide(L)' 'VLIQEDASVSDDIITLTGSGPTAQGQHVRSAGSDFVQGADLAGAGARVTPGMIALAAMAGHASLAVGCAPRVALISTGDE' A
#
# COMPACT_ATOMS: atom_id res chain seq x y z
N VAL A 1 13.12 11.42 13.24
CA VAL A 1 13.87 11.42 11.97
C VAL A 1 14.11 12.86 11.55
N LEU A 2 15.34 13.18 11.12
CA LEU A 2 15.66 14.45 10.50
C LEU A 2 15.24 14.39 9.04
N ILE A 3 14.44 15.35 8.58
CA ILE A 3 14.07 15.45 7.17
C ILE A 3 15.21 16.08 6.37
N GLN A 4 15.32 15.74 5.09
CA GLN A 4 16.44 16.16 4.24
C GLN A 4 16.52 17.68 4.08
N GLU A 5 15.37 18.35 4.08
CA GLU A 5 15.25 19.81 3.93
C GLU A 5 15.84 20.58 5.13
N ASP A 6 15.91 19.94 6.29
CA ASP A 6 16.49 20.52 7.51
C ASP A 6 17.97 20.11 7.73
N ALA A 7 18.60 19.50 6.73
CA ALA A 7 19.96 18.99 6.83
C ALA A 7 20.84 19.38 5.64
N SER A 8 22.11 19.64 5.91
CA SER A 8 23.15 19.64 4.88
C SER A 8 24.21 18.58 5.19
N VAL A 9 24.76 17.99 4.14
CA VAL A 9 25.81 16.95 4.28
C VAL A 9 27.08 17.47 3.58
N SER A 10 28.18 17.49 4.31
CA SER A 10 29.51 17.82 3.79
C SER A 10 30.54 16.96 4.53
N ASP A 11 31.44 16.33 3.77
CA ASP A 11 32.53 15.49 4.30
C ASP A 11 32.06 14.44 5.31
N ASP A 12 30.95 13.75 5.01
CA ASP A 12 30.28 12.77 5.88
C ASP A 12 29.73 13.34 7.21
N ILE A 13 29.68 14.66 7.33
CA ILE A 13 29.10 15.35 8.48
C ILE A 13 27.71 15.86 8.10
N ILE A 14 26.72 15.51 8.94
CA ILE A 14 25.35 16.03 8.81
C ILE A 14 25.21 17.24 9.75
N THR A 15 24.90 18.39 9.16
CA THR A 15 24.66 19.63 9.91
C THR A 15 23.18 20.01 9.83
N LEU A 16 22.57 20.31 10.97
CA LEU A 16 21.21 20.83 11.03
C LEU A 16 21.17 22.25 10.49
N THR A 17 20.35 22.50 9.46
CA THR A 17 20.18 23.82 8.82
C THR A 17 18.81 24.44 9.10
N GLY A 18 17.83 23.62 9.51
CA GLY A 18 16.46 24.02 9.90
C GLY A 18 16.17 23.80 11.37
N SER A 19 14.89 23.79 11.71
CA SER A 19 14.45 23.61 13.12
C SER A 19 14.65 22.18 13.63
N GLY A 20 14.71 21.21 12.71
CA GLY A 20 14.75 19.80 13.05
C GLY A 20 13.47 19.29 13.75
N PRO A 21 13.45 18.02 14.17
CA PRO A 21 12.31 17.48 14.88
C PRO A 21 12.21 18.07 16.28
N THR A 22 11.02 18.58 16.65
CA THR A 22 10.73 19.21 17.94
C THR A 22 10.19 18.23 18.98
N ALA A 23 9.83 17.00 18.55
CA ALA A 23 9.30 15.96 19.43
C ALA A 23 9.92 14.60 19.15
N GLN A 24 10.01 13.76 20.17
CA GLN A 24 10.43 12.37 20.02
C GLN A 24 9.44 11.61 19.11
N GLY A 25 9.97 10.87 18.14
CA GLY A 25 9.17 10.12 17.18
C GLY A 25 8.60 10.93 16.02
N GLN A 26 8.85 12.24 15.95
CA GLN A 26 8.43 13.06 14.83
C GLN A 26 9.04 12.52 13.50
N HIS A 27 8.23 12.48 12.45
CA HIS A 27 8.56 11.93 11.13
C HIS A 27 8.89 10.42 11.14
N VAL A 28 8.52 9.69 12.20
CA VAL A 28 8.63 8.24 12.27
C VAL A 28 7.25 7.62 12.10
N ARG A 29 7.09 6.77 11.08
CA ARG A 29 5.89 5.94 10.97
C ARG A 29 6.00 4.78 11.96
N SER A 30 5.02 4.65 12.83
CA SER A 30 4.97 3.54 13.78
C SER A 30 4.70 2.21 13.06
N ALA A 31 5.23 1.11 13.61
CA ALA A 31 4.86 -0.22 13.13
C ALA A 31 3.34 -0.40 13.23
N GLY A 32 2.74 -0.96 12.19
CA GLY A 32 1.30 -1.19 12.13
C GLY A 32 0.45 0.05 11.82
N SER A 33 1.05 1.18 11.39
CA SER A 33 0.28 2.37 11.01
C SER A 33 -0.60 2.15 9.78
N ASP A 34 -0.27 1.22 8.91
CA ASP A 34 -1.09 0.86 7.75
C ASP A 34 -1.89 -0.42 8.00
N PHE A 35 -1.22 -1.47 8.43
CA PHE A 35 -1.81 -2.76 8.84
C PHE A 35 -0.82 -3.52 9.72
N VAL A 36 -1.32 -4.48 10.49
CA VAL A 36 -0.51 -5.37 11.32
C VAL A 36 -0.48 -6.78 10.72
N GLN A 37 0.49 -7.58 11.13
CA GLN A 37 0.55 -8.99 10.72
C GLN A 37 -0.74 -9.71 11.12
N GLY A 38 -1.32 -10.44 10.17
CA GLY A 38 -2.58 -11.18 10.37
C GLY A 38 -3.84 -10.33 10.20
N ALA A 39 -3.73 -9.04 9.84
CA ALA A 39 -4.89 -8.24 9.50
C ALA A 39 -5.54 -8.72 8.19
N ASP A 40 -6.86 -8.81 8.16
CA ASP A 40 -7.61 -9.06 6.94
C ASP A 40 -7.61 -7.80 6.07
N LEU A 41 -6.93 -7.87 4.92
CA LEU A 41 -6.85 -6.75 3.96
C LEU A 41 -8.09 -6.65 3.07
N ALA A 42 -8.74 -7.79 2.81
CA ALA A 42 -9.97 -7.88 2.02
C ALA A 42 -10.75 -9.15 2.36
N GLY A 43 -12.06 -9.05 2.41
CA GLY A 43 -12.95 -10.22 2.57
C GLY A 43 -13.13 -11.00 1.27
N ALA A 44 -13.51 -12.27 1.38
CA ALA A 44 -13.91 -13.10 0.24
C ALA A 44 -15.07 -12.43 -0.52
N GLY A 45 -15.03 -12.45 -1.85
CA GLY A 45 -16.01 -11.82 -2.72
C GLY A 45 -15.83 -10.31 -2.91
N ALA A 46 -14.85 -9.70 -2.28
CA ALA A 46 -14.54 -8.29 -2.50
C ALA A 46 -14.05 -8.06 -3.94
N ARG A 47 -14.45 -6.92 -4.52
CA ARG A 47 -13.99 -6.54 -5.86
C ARG A 47 -12.55 -6.08 -5.80
N VAL A 48 -11.68 -6.67 -6.61
CA VAL A 48 -10.28 -6.25 -6.72
C VAL A 48 -10.22 -4.87 -7.39
N THR A 49 -9.68 -3.90 -6.66
CA THR A 49 -9.46 -2.53 -7.13
C THR A 49 -7.95 -2.25 -7.21
N PRO A 50 -7.51 -1.20 -7.94
CA PRO A 50 -6.10 -0.80 -7.95
C PRO A 50 -5.53 -0.55 -6.54
N GLY A 51 -6.32 0.06 -5.64
CA GLY A 51 -5.92 0.28 -4.25
C GLY A 51 -5.71 -1.03 -3.49
N MET A 52 -6.57 -2.03 -3.72
CA MET A 52 -6.40 -3.36 -3.11
C MET A 52 -5.15 -4.08 -3.63
N ILE A 53 -4.84 -3.94 -4.91
CA ILE A 53 -3.62 -4.50 -5.50
C ILE A 53 -2.39 -3.86 -4.84
N ALA A 54 -2.39 -2.53 -4.70
CA ALA A 54 -1.31 -1.81 -4.04
C ALA A 54 -1.13 -2.26 -2.59
N LEU A 55 -2.23 -2.38 -1.83
CA LEU A 55 -2.23 -2.82 -0.45
C LEU A 55 -1.69 -4.26 -0.32
N ALA A 56 -2.12 -5.16 -1.20
CA ALA A 56 -1.64 -6.54 -1.21
C ALA A 56 -0.14 -6.61 -1.54
N ALA A 57 0.33 -5.82 -2.51
CA ALA A 57 1.76 -5.73 -2.84
C ALA A 57 2.59 -5.20 -1.66
N MET A 58 2.11 -4.17 -0.97
CA MET A 58 2.74 -3.65 0.25
C MET A 58 2.81 -4.70 1.37
N ALA A 59 1.81 -5.57 1.44
CA ALA A 59 1.77 -6.69 2.38
C ALA A 59 2.63 -7.90 1.95
N GLY A 60 3.30 -7.83 0.80
CA GLY A 60 4.19 -8.88 0.29
C GLY A 60 3.49 -9.98 -0.51
N HIS A 61 2.22 -9.79 -0.90
CA HIS A 61 1.51 -10.74 -1.74
C HIS A 61 1.85 -10.53 -3.22
N ALA A 62 2.47 -11.54 -3.85
CA ALA A 62 2.80 -11.51 -5.29
C ALA A 62 1.59 -11.85 -6.17
N SER A 63 0.53 -12.44 -5.60
CA SER A 63 -0.67 -12.86 -6.34
C SER A 63 -1.89 -12.83 -5.42
N LEU A 64 -3.07 -12.71 -6.02
CA LEU A 64 -4.36 -12.80 -5.36
C LEU A 64 -5.18 -13.93 -5.96
N ALA A 65 -5.80 -14.76 -5.13
CA ALA A 65 -6.77 -15.74 -5.58
C ALA A 65 -8.08 -15.02 -5.91
N VAL A 66 -8.54 -15.12 -7.15
CA VAL A 66 -9.76 -14.46 -7.62
C VAL A 66 -10.71 -15.46 -8.28
N GLY A 67 -12.00 -15.12 -8.36
CA GLY A 67 -12.98 -15.89 -9.09
C GLY A 67 -12.65 -15.91 -10.61
N CYS A 68 -12.88 -17.05 -11.25
CA CYS A 68 -12.77 -17.13 -12.72
C CYS A 68 -13.89 -16.33 -13.39
N ALA A 69 -13.59 -15.75 -14.54
CA ALA A 69 -14.62 -15.16 -15.38
C ALA A 69 -15.65 -16.24 -15.80
N PRO A 70 -16.96 -15.95 -15.75
CA PRO A 70 -17.99 -16.89 -16.17
C PRO A 70 -17.89 -17.18 -17.67
N ARG A 71 -18.15 -18.41 -18.05
CA ARG A 71 -18.33 -18.78 -19.45
C ARG A 71 -19.80 -18.61 -19.80
N VAL A 72 -20.10 -17.74 -20.73
CA VAL A 72 -21.47 -17.44 -21.17
C VAL A 72 -21.67 -17.99 -22.57
N ALA A 73 -22.74 -18.77 -22.78
CA ALA A 73 -23.21 -19.17 -24.11
C ALA A 73 -24.53 -18.44 -24.41
N LEU A 74 -24.61 -17.77 -25.54
CA LEU A 74 -25.82 -17.14 -26.04
C LEU A 74 -26.44 -18.05 -27.08
N ILE A 75 -27.70 -18.40 -26.88
CA ILE A 75 -28.49 -19.18 -27.85
C ILE A 75 -29.67 -18.31 -28.26
N SER A 76 -29.80 -18.03 -29.56
CA SER A 76 -30.96 -17.36 -30.13
C SER A 76 -31.85 -18.41 -30.77
N THR A 77 -33.14 -18.38 -30.42
CA THR A 77 -34.15 -19.28 -31.01
C THR A 77 -35.37 -18.42 -31.42
N GLY A 78 -35.93 -18.67 -32.58
CA GLY A 78 -37.05 -17.92 -33.14
C GLY A 78 -36.71 -17.30 -34.51
N ASP A 79 -37.72 -17.02 -35.28
CA ASP A 79 -37.62 -16.40 -36.60
C ASP A 79 -38.06 -14.91 -36.58
N GLU A 80 -38.16 -14.29 -35.41
CA GLU A 80 -38.66 -12.92 -35.18
C GLU A 80 -37.50 -11.90 -35.09
#